data_3546665e98569bb6a82437adf05f3b34
#
_entry.id   3546665e98569bb6a82437adf05f3b34
#
_cell.length_a   1.000
_cell.length_b   1.000
_cell.length_c   1.000
_cell.angle_alpha   90.00
_cell.angle_beta   90.00
_cell.angle_gamma   90.00
#
_symmetry.space_group_name_H-M   'P 1'
#
loop_
_entity.id
_entity.type
_entity.pdbx_description
1 polymer ?
#
loop_
_entity_poly.entity_id
_entity_poly.type
_entity_poly.pdbx_seq_one_letter_code
_entity_poly.pdbx_strand_id
1 'polypeptide(L)'
;MFARIVRIALPLLILGAGVAGMTALVKSKPEREPLGAEERAWPVAVTAVQPGTVTPRLLLFALVDSPRVTHLSSAVNADVKAVDVLEGQRVGLDDRLLALDDREIRLVLAQRDAEMAGFEADLEHETLRHRNNVAALKHEEELLVLARREVARARDLAERKVGSQASVDKVRRDEERQMLAVEQRRLAIREHESRRKQIEAKLARTTAQQSQAMLDLERTRVYPPFTGRITEVFVSPGDRVRSGDRLVAMFDSDMLELRAQIPLRYLPVVRAALERGDVLAARAEVDGQEVRAVLQRLTARVDRGSGGADGLFRVTKGSDWLQLGRTVELVLDLPAVHDAVIAPREALYGTDRVFVLDGERMKSVVVERLGESRGDDGSDRVILRSPELRPDDRLIVTHLPNAIDGLKVKVAGSPSG
;
A
#
# COMPACT_ATOMS: atom_id res chain seq x y z
N MET A 1 33.78 -16.44 -114.28
CA MET A 1 33.87 -15.21 -113.45
C MET A 1 32.51 -14.80 -112.89
N PHE A 2 31.39 -15.15 -113.45
CA PHE A 2 30.03 -14.77 -113.04
C PHE A 2 29.55 -15.39 -111.74
N ALA A 3 29.95 -16.62 -111.37
CA ALA A 3 29.43 -17.36 -110.21
C ALA A 3 29.95 -16.86 -108.79
N ARG A 4 31.04 -16.11 -108.78
CA ARG A 4 31.60 -15.50 -107.52
C ARG A 4 30.94 -14.18 -107.13
N ILE A 5 30.44 -13.41 -108.11
CA ILE A 5 29.78 -12.12 -107.86
C ILE A 5 28.35 -12.35 -107.26
N VAL A 6 27.63 -13.36 -107.74
CA VAL A 6 26.28 -13.70 -107.27
C VAL A 6 26.31 -14.16 -105.81
N ARG A 7 27.37 -14.87 -105.34
CA ARG A 7 27.54 -15.33 -103.95
C ARG A 7 27.73 -14.23 -102.91
N ILE A 8 28.26 -13.03 -103.34
CA ILE A 8 28.46 -11.93 -102.40
C ILE A 8 27.33 -10.90 -102.57
N ALA A 9 26.72 -10.75 -103.74
CA ALA A 9 25.66 -9.77 -103.98
C ALA A 9 24.28 -10.24 -103.34
N LEU A 10 24.02 -11.49 -103.30
CA LEU A 10 22.75 -12.00 -102.76
C LEU A 10 22.58 -11.76 -101.27
N PRO A 11 23.57 -12.05 -100.41
CA PRO A 11 23.44 -11.77 -99.03
C PRO A 11 23.39 -10.28 -98.69
N LEU A 12 24.09 -9.44 -99.44
CA LEU A 12 24.00 -8.01 -99.29
C LEU A 12 22.67 -7.42 -99.73
N LEU A 13 22.01 -7.99 -100.73
CA LEU A 13 20.71 -7.56 -101.15
C LEU A 13 19.63 -7.98 -100.13
N ILE A 14 19.75 -9.18 -99.50
CA ILE A 14 18.86 -9.64 -98.43
C ILE A 14 19.04 -8.77 -97.17
N LEU A 15 20.28 -8.43 -96.90
CA LEU A 15 20.58 -7.53 -95.70
C LEU A 15 20.05 -6.14 -95.97
N GLY A 16 20.19 -5.58 -97.16
CA GLY A 16 19.61 -4.30 -97.57
C GLY A 16 18.08 -4.30 -97.55
N ALA A 17 17.42 -5.38 -98.00
CA ALA A 17 15.97 -5.53 -97.91
C ALA A 17 15.47 -5.72 -96.49
N GLY A 18 16.27 -6.37 -95.63
CA GLY A 18 15.98 -6.48 -94.18
C GLY A 18 16.04 -5.17 -93.47
N VAL A 19 17.06 -4.36 -93.70
CA VAL A 19 17.21 -3.00 -93.12
C VAL A 19 16.12 -2.06 -93.65
N ALA A 20 15.77 -2.13 -94.95
CA ALA A 20 14.68 -1.32 -95.47
C ALA A 20 13.32 -1.73 -94.95
N GLY A 21 13.07 -3.04 -94.72
CA GLY A 21 11.88 -3.56 -94.13
C GLY A 21 11.79 -3.13 -92.63
N MET A 22 12.87 -3.21 -91.94
CA MET A 22 12.94 -2.77 -90.53
C MET A 22 12.72 -1.27 -90.36
N THR A 23 13.32 -0.42 -91.22
CA THR A 23 13.08 1.02 -91.17
C THR A 23 11.67 1.41 -91.60
N ALA A 24 11.05 0.67 -92.53
CA ALA A 24 9.65 0.87 -92.84
C ALA A 24 8.72 0.46 -91.70
N LEU A 25 9.01 -0.67 -91.05
CA LEU A 25 8.28 -1.12 -89.82
C LEU A 25 8.44 -0.15 -88.62
N VAL A 26 9.60 0.38 -88.43
CA VAL A 26 9.85 1.40 -87.37
C VAL A 26 9.12 2.71 -87.64
N LYS A 27 9.07 3.15 -88.93
CA LYS A 27 8.34 4.34 -89.37
C LYS A 27 6.83 4.16 -89.47
N SER A 28 6.32 2.93 -89.58
CA SER A 28 4.89 2.64 -89.57
C SER A 28 4.30 2.32 -88.20
N LYS A 29 5.12 2.42 -87.11
CA LYS A 29 4.55 2.40 -85.76
C LYS A 29 3.64 3.61 -85.59
N PRO A 30 2.35 3.40 -85.38
CA PRO A 30 1.50 4.54 -85.03
C PRO A 30 2.02 5.13 -83.74
N GLU A 31 2.32 6.43 -83.75
CA GLU A 31 2.58 7.24 -82.56
C GLU A 31 1.34 7.09 -81.70
N ARG A 32 1.45 6.22 -80.66
CA ARG A 32 0.39 6.13 -79.64
C ARG A 32 0.45 7.47 -78.94
N GLU A 33 -0.54 8.34 -79.18
CA GLU A 33 -0.82 9.44 -78.30
C GLU A 33 -0.84 8.86 -76.87
N PRO A 34 -0.10 9.47 -75.92
CA PRO A 34 -0.21 9.03 -74.54
C PRO A 34 -1.67 9.20 -74.18
N LEU A 35 -2.36 8.06 -74.04
CA LEU A 35 -3.65 8.02 -73.35
C LEU A 35 -3.38 8.76 -72.05
N GLY A 36 -3.83 10.00 -71.93
CA GLY A 36 -3.86 10.71 -70.68
C GLY A 36 -4.46 9.77 -69.67
N ALA A 37 -3.63 9.15 -68.85
CA ALA A 37 -4.15 8.30 -67.78
C ALA A 37 -5.06 9.21 -66.95
N GLU A 38 -6.34 9.13 -67.14
CA GLU A 38 -7.27 9.77 -66.24
C GLU A 38 -6.96 9.23 -64.85
N GLU A 39 -6.37 10.11 -64.05
CA GLU A 39 -5.97 9.80 -62.70
C GLU A 39 -7.22 9.34 -61.95
N ARG A 40 -7.24 8.05 -61.61
CA ARG A 40 -8.44 7.39 -61.04
C ARG A 40 -8.73 8.04 -59.68
N ALA A 41 -9.84 8.74 -59.56
CA ALA A 41 -10.29 9.33 -58.33
C ALA A 41 -10.87 8.22 -57.39
N TRP A 42 -10.37 8.12 -56.17
CA TRP A 42 -10.82 7.15 -55.17
C TRP A 42 -12.03 7.71 -54.42
N PRO A 43 -13.13 6.93 -54.25
CA PRO A 43 -14.25 7.40 -53.45
C PRO A 43 -13.87 7.42 -51.96
N VAL A 44 -14.09 8.54 -51.28
CA VAL A 44 -13.78 8.73 -49.85
C VAL A 44 -14.96 9.38 -49.14
N ALA A 45 -15.19 8.95 -47.90
CA ALA A 45 -16.06 9.64 -46.99
C ALA A 45 -15.25 10.71 -46.23
N VAL A 46 -15.89 11.84 -45.93
CA VAL A 46 -15.26 12.95 -45.21
C VAL A 46 -16.14 13.39 -44.05
N THR A 47 -15.50 13.88 -42.99
CA THR A 47 -16.18 14.53 -41.85
C THR A 47 -15.58 15.90 -41.64
N ALA A 48 -16.39 16.87 -41.19
CA ALA A 48 -15.90 18.19 -40.87
C ALA A 48 -15.07 18.18 -39.57
N VAL A 49 -13.93 18.84 -39.58
CA VAL A 49 -13.10 19.04 -38.40
C VAL A 49 -13.74 20.12 -37.51
N GLN A 50 -14.04 19.74 -36.28
CA GLN A 50 -14.56 20.67 -35.27
C GLN A 50 -13.65 20.63 -34.05
N PRO A 51 -12.63 21.54 -34.00
CA PRO A 51 -11.80 21.65 -32.81
C PRO A 51 -12.62 22.07 -31.59
N GLY A 52 -12.38 21.41 -30.47
CA GLY A 52 -13.10 21.67 -29.23
C GLY A 52 -12.31 21.28 -28.00
N THR A 53 -12.93 21.49 -26.84
CA THR A 53 -12.39 20.99 -25.57
C THR A 53 -12.87 19.56 -25.36
N VAL A 54 -11.95 18.62 -25.27
CA VAL A 54 -12.23 17.19 -25.15
C VAL A 54 -11.51 16.62 -23.93
N THR A 55 -12.19 15.77 -23.18
CA THR A 55 -11.59 14.99 -22.08
C THR A 55 -11.21 13.60 -22.60
N PRO A 56 -9.90 13.33 -22.81
CA PRO A 56 -9.47 12.00 -23.23
C PRO A 56 -9.74 10.97 -22.14
N ARG A 57 -10.12 9.77 -22.53
CA ARG A 57 -10.34 8.64 -21.62
C ARG A 57 -9.26 7.59 -21.84
N LEU A 58 -8.78 7.04 -20.74
CA LEU A 58 -7.79 5.99 -20.73
C LEU A 58 -8.38 4.75 -20.09
N LEU A 59 -8.49 3.68 -20.88
CA LEU A 59 -8.90 2.37 -20.41
C LEU A 59 -7.72 1.68 -19.75
N LEU A 60 -7.91 1.23 -18.50
CA LEU A 60 -6.92 0.55 -17.68
C LEU A 60 -7.52 -0.73 -17.10
N PHE A 61 -6.67 -1.67 -16.74
CA PHE A 61 -7.04 -2.80 -15.88
C PHE A 61 -6.50 -2.55 -14.49
N ALA A 62 -7.39 -2.55 -13.52
CA ALA A 62 -7.07 -2.24 -12.14
C ALA A 62 -7.27 -3.47 -11.27
N LEU A 63 -6.29 -3.76 -10.43
CA LEU A 63 -6.40 -4.74 -9.35
C LEU A 63 -7.00 -4.06 -8.11
N VAL A 64 -8.03 -4.68 -7.54
CA VAL A 64 -8.59 -4.25 -6.25
C VAL A 64 -7.61 -4.64 -5.14
N ASP A 65 -7.11 -3.64 -4.42
CA ASP A 65 -6.13 -3.78 -3.34
C ASP A 65 -6.59 -3.02 -2.09
N SER A 66 -5.95 -3.26 -0.95
CA SER A 66 -6.16 -2.49 0.27
C SER A 66 -4.81 -2.10 0.85
N PRO A 67 -4.58 -0.82 1.19
CA PRO A 67 -3.35 -0.37 1.85
C PRO A 67 -3.24 -0.89 3.30
N ARG A 68 -4.34 -1.40 3.86
CA ARG A 68 -4.42 -1.95 5.21
C ARG A 68 -4.84 -3.41 5.17
N VAL A 69 -3.88 -4.29 4.94
CA VAL A 69 -4.01 -5.72 5.15
C VAL A 69 -3.24 -6.08 6.42
N THR A 70 -3.87 -6.79 7.34
CA THR A 70 -3.21 -7.24 8.57
C THR A 70 -3.37 -8.73 8.79
N HIS A 71 -2.33 -9.34 9.35
CA HIS A 71 -2.34 -10.71 9.85
C HIS A 71 -2.29 -10.64 11.37
N LEU A 72 -3.39 -10.97 12.02
CA LEU A 72 -3.45 -11.08 13.47
C LEU A 72 -2.77 -12.37 13.89
N SER A 73 -1.82 -12.25 14.80
CA SER A 73 -1.05 -13.40 15.31
C SER A 73 -1.29 -13.57 16.81
N SER A 74 -1.17 -14.79 17.30
CA SER A 74 -1.23 -15.05 18.72
C SER A 74 -0.08 -14.35 19.45
N ALA A 75 -0.39 -13.69 20.56
CA ALA A 75 0.62 -13.11 21.43
C ALA A 75 1.02 -14.06 22.57
N VAL A 76 0.23 -15.11 22.81
CA VAL A 76 0.41 -16.08 23.90
C VAL A 76 0.36 -17.52 23.39
N ASN A 77 0.89 -18.44 24.19
CA ASN A 77 0.76 -19.88 23.91
C ASN A 77 -0.51 -20.40 24.59
N ALA A 78 -1.48 -20.85 23.81
CA ALA A 78 -2.74 -21.36 24.33
C ALA A 78 -3.44 -22.27 23.31
N ASP A 79 -4.48 -22.98 23.73
CA ASP A 79 -5.37 -23.70 22.83
C ASP A 79 -6.47 -22.74 22.33
N VAL A 80 -6.92 -22.90 21.08
CA VAL A 80 -8.04 -22.13 20.52
C VAL A 80 -9.33 -22.66 21.13
N LYS A 81 -10.02 -21.83 21.90
CA LYS A 81 -11.28 -22.17 22.56
C LYS A 81 -12.47 -22.02 21.63
N ALA A 82 -12.52 -20.94 20.87
CA ALA A 82 -13.59 -20.63 19.92
C ALA A 82 -13.09 -19.71 18.82
N VAL A 83 -13.64 -19.87 17.62
CA VAL A 83 -13.50 -18.96 16.48
C VAL A 83 -14.88 -18.42 16.19
N ASP A 84 -15.05 -17.10 16.31
CA ASP A 84 -16.37 -16.45 16.27
C ASP A 84 -16.66 -15.82 14.90
N VAL A 85 -15.74 -15.94 13.95
CA VAL A 85 -15.83 -15.31 12.62
C VAL A 85 -15.59 -16.30 11.49
N LEU A 86 -16.13 -15.96 10.32
CA LEU A 86 -15.96 -16.72 9.09
C LEU A 86 -15.25 -15.88 8.03
N GLU A 87 -14.62 -16.56 7.05
CA GLU A 87 -14.05 -15.91 5.89
C GLU A 87 -15.11 -15.12 5.11
N GLY A 88 -14.75 -13.92 4.65
CA GLY A 88 -15.66 -13.00 3.98
C GLY A 88 -16.57 -12.19 4.91
N GLN A 89 -16.63 -12.49 6.19
CA GLN A 89 -17.46 -11.76 7.16
C GLN A 89 -16.92 -10.35 7.39
N ARG A 90 -17.83 -9.37 7.50
CA ARG A 90 -17.52 -8.00 7.95
C ARG A 90 -17.49 -7.96 9.46
N VAL A 91 -16.48 -7.30 10.03
CA VAL A 91 -16.27 -7.17 11.48
C VAL A 91 -15.98 -5.74 11.86
N GLY A 92 -16.49 -5.31 13.02
CA GLY A 92 -16.22 -4.02 13.66
C GLY A 92 -15.21 -4.15 14.80
N LEU A 93 -14.79 -3.02 15.38
CA LEU A 93 -13.79 -2.94 16.45
C LEU A 93 -14.13 -3.77 17.70
N ASP A 94 -15.42 -3.89 18.03
CA ASP A 94 -15.91 -4.57 19.24
C ASP A 94 -16.24 -6.06 19.01
N ASP A 95 -16.14 -6.52 17.76
CA ASP A 95 -16.43 -7.91 17.41
C ASP A 95 -15.25 -8.80 17.79
N ARG A 96 -15.48 -9.75 18.70
CA ARG A 96 -14.44 -10.72 19.04
C ARG A 96 -14.25 -11.70 17.87
N LEU A 97 -13.01 -11.79 17.37
CA LEU A 97 -12.68 -12.70 16.26
C LEU A 97 -12.51 -14.14 16.72
N LEU A 98 -11.82 -14.33 17.84
CA LEU A 98 -11.60 -15.63 18.45
C LEU A 98 -11.26 -15.49 19.94
N ALA A 99 -11.40 -16.57 20.67
CA ALA A 99 -10.99 -16.70 22.06
C ALA A 99 -9.99 -17.86 22.20
N LEU A 100 -8.88 -17.60 22.88
CA LEU A 100 -7.94 -18.61 23.34
C LEU A 100 -8.33 -19.11 24.73
N ASP A 101 -7.88 -20.29 25.12
CA ASP A 101 -8.10 -20.81 26.46
C ASP A 101 -7.28 -20.02 27.48
N ASP A 102 -7.97 -19.39 28.41
CA ASP A 102 -7.40 -18.46 29.39
C ASP A 102 -7.13 -19.12 30.76
N ARG A 103 -7.43 -20.42 30.90
CA ARG A 103 -7.36 -21.12 32.21
C ARG A 103 -5.95 -21.11 32.80
N GLU A 104 -4.93 -21.45 32.01
CA GLU A 104 -3.53 -21.47 32.48
C GLU A 104 -3.08 -20.06 32.90
N ILE A 105 -3.40 -19.03 32.11
CA ILE A 105 -3.02 -17.64 32.39
C ILE A 105 -3.74 -17.12 33.65
N ARG A 106 -5.01 -17.48 33.86
CA ARG A 106 -5.74 -17.14 35.10
C ARG A 106 -5.13 -17.78 36.34
N LEU A 107 -4.62 -19.02 36.23
CA LEU A 107 -3.89 -19.65 37.33
C LEU A 107 -2.60 -18.92 37.67
N VAL A 108 -1.84 -18.50 36.64
CA VAL A 108 -0.61 -17.69 36.82
C VAL A 108 -0.97 -16.36 37.48
N LEU A 109 -2.03 -15.68 37.01
CA LEU A 109 -2.48 -14.42 37.62
C LEU A 109 -2.84 -14.61 39.10
N ALA A 110 -3.65 -15.61 39.44
CA ALA A 110 -4.03 -15.90 40.83
C ALA A 110 -2.79 -16.22 41.71
N GLN A 111 -1.80 -16.91 41.17
CA GLN A 111 -0.53 -17.17 41.87
C GLN A 111 0.20 -15.84 42.17
N ARG A 112 0.28 -14.92 41.20
CA ARG A 112 0.94 -13.61 41.42
C ARG A 112 0.19 -12.74 42.41
N ASP A 113 -1.16 -12.78 42.38
CA ASP A 113 -2.01 -12.10 43.37
C ASP A 113 -1.72 -12.60 44.80
N ALA A 114 -1.61 -13.90 44.98
CA ALA A 114 -1.29 -14.50 46.28
C ALA A 114 0.13 -14.17 46.74
N GLU A 115 1.15 -14.18 45.83
CA GLU A 115 2.53 -13.77 46.12
C GLU A 115 2.58 -12.29 46.52
N MET A 116 1.85 -11.41 45.85
CA MET A 116 1.77 -9.98 46.16
C MET A 116 1.18 -9.75 47.56
N ALA A 117 0.04 -10.39 47.86
CA ALA A 117 -0.58 -10.33 49.21
C ALA A 117 0.37 -10.81 50.33
N GLY A 118 1.21 -11.82 50.02
CA GLY A 118 2.23 -12.29 50.95
C GLY A 118 3.28 -11.22 51.24
N PHE A 119 3.81 -10.53 50.23
CA PHE A 119 4.79 -9.45 50.42
C PHE A 119 4.18 -8.20 51.08
N GLU A 120 2.91 -7.90 50.84
CA GLU A 120 2.20 -6.81 51.56
C GLU A 120 2.10 -7.13 53.06
N ALA A 121 1.74 -8.39 53.41
CA ALA A 121 1.74 -8.83 54.78
C ALA A 121 3.14 -8.79 55.46
N ASP A 122 4.20 -9.17 54.71
CA ASP A 122 5.58 -9.07 55.18
C ASP A 122 5.97 -7.62 55.44
N LEU A 123 5.57 -6.67 54.62
CA LEU A 123 5.81 -5.24 54.80
C LEU A 123 5.11 -4.70 56.05
N GLU A 124 3.85 -5.10 56.24
CA GLU A 124 3.11 -4.73 57.47
C GLU A 124 3.77 -5.31 58.73
N HIS A 125 4.15 -6.59 58.70
CA HIS A 125 4.88 -7.24 59.80
C HIS A 125 6.20 -6.55 60.13
N GLU A 126 7.01 -6.18 59.12
CA GLU A 126 8.28 -5.45 59.37
C GLU A 126 8.03 -4.05 59.94
N THR A 127 6.95 -3.39 59.51
CA THR A 127 6.54 -2.08 60.07
C THR A 127 6.15 -2.19 61.52
N LEU A 128 5.37 -3.20 61.90
CA LEU A 128 5.01 -3.48 63.28
C LEU A 128 6.23 -3.83 64.13
N ARG A 129 7.13 -4.66 63.61
CA ARG A 129 8.40 -5.05 64.26
C ARG A 129 9.27 -3.84 64.54
N HIS A 130 9.38 -2.92 63.56
CA HIS A 130 10.11 -1.66 63.74
C HIS A 130 9.51 -0.80 64.88
N ARG A 131 8.20 -0.61 64.88
CA ARG A 131 7.51 0.14 65.96
C ARG A 131 7.77 -0.48 67.33
N ASN A 132 7.71 -1.78 67.44
CA ASN A 132 7.99 -2.52 68.69
C ASN A 132 9.46 -2.34 69.11
N ASN A 133 10.43 -2.39 68.16
CA ASN A 133 11.84 -2.17 68.44
C ASN A 133 12.11 -0.74 68.95
N VAL A 134 11.46 0.29 68.35
CA VAL A 134 11.59 1.67 68.79
C VAL A 134 11.02 1.85 70.21
N ALA A 135 9.86 1.26 70.53
CA ALA A 135 9.29 1.32 71.87
C ALA A 135 10.16 0.59 72.90
N ALA A 136 10.66 -0.61 72.54
CA ALA A 136 11.56 -1.34 73.45
C ALA A 136 12.89 -0.64 73.70
N LEU A 137 13.46 0.04 72.68
CA LEU A 137 14.70 0.81 72.84
C LEU A 137 14.55 1.85 73.94
N LYS A 138 13.45 2.59 74.01
CA LYS A 138 13.17 3.57 75.00
C LYS A 138 13.23 2.99 76.44
N HIS A 139 12.59 1.80 76.61
CA HIS A 139 12.62 1.14 77.95
C HIS A 139 14.00 0.59 78.25
N GLU A 140 14.77 0.07 77.33
CA GLU A 140 16.12 -0.43 77.53
C GLU A 140 17.09 0.74 77.88
N GLU A 141 16.91 1.89 77.23
CA GLU A 141 17.69 3.10 77.55
C GLU A 141 17.37 3.65 78.99
N GLU A 142 16.10 3.61 79.39
CA GLU A 142 15.69 3.94 80.77
C GLU A 142 16.33 3.00 81.80
N LEU A 143 16.32 1.68 81.53
CA LEU A 143 16.98 0.67 82.36
C LEU A 143 18.53 0.88 82.43
N LEU A 144 19.16 1.25 81.30
CA LEU A 144 20.59 1.56 81.29
C LEU A 144 20.93 2.79 82.18
N VAL A 145 20.07 3.79 82.15
CA VAL A 145 20.23 4.97 83.06
C VAL A 145 20.14 4.50 84.49
N LEU A 146 19.23 3.62 84.88
CA LEU A 146 19.14 3.10 86.27
C LEU A 146 20.37 2.26 86.59
N ALA A 147 20.84 1.36 85.70
CA ALA A 147 22.04 0.56 85.94
C ALA A 147 23.29 1.45 86.18
N ARG A 148 23.45 2.50 85.38
CA ARG A 148 24.53 3.48 85.55
C ARG A 148 24.49 4.21 86.92
N ARG A 149 23.30 4.56 87.35
CA ARG A 149 23.12 5.16 88.70
C ARG A 149 23.48 4.15 89.81
N GLU A 150 23.18 2.88 89.64
CA GLU A 150 23.58 1.85 90.59
C GLU A 150 25.07 1.62 90.65
N VAL A 151 25.76 1.63 89.49
CA VAL A 151 27.25 1.59 89.43
C VAL A 151 27.86 2.80 90.14
N ALA A 152 27.35 3.99 89.84
CA ALA A 152 27.84 5.21 90.52
C ALA A 152 27.67 5.14 92.04
N ARG A 153 26.50 4.69 92.51
CA ARG A 153 26.21 4.50 93.93
C ARG A 153 27.12 3.44 94.60
N ALA A 154 27.29 2.29 93.92
CA ALA A 154 28.16 1.22 94.45
C ALA A 154 29.63 1.64 94.52
N ARG A 155 30.13 2.50 93.60
CA ARG A 155 31.46 3.03 93.57
C ARG A 155 31.68 4.04 94.81
N ASP A 156 30.71 4.97 95.02
CA ASP A 156 30.74 5.92 96.14
C ASP A 156 30.75 5.14 97.49
N LEU A 157 29.94 4.13 97.60
CA LEU A 157 29.95 3.29 98.83
C LEU A 157 31.27 2.50 99.01
N ALA A 158 31.90 2.00 97.95
CA ALA A 158 33.17 1.30 98.02
C ALA A 158 34.33 2.30 98.39
N GLU A 159 34.33 3.48 97.80
CA GLU A 159 35.26 4.55 98.14
C GLU A 159 35.19 4.97 99.63
N ARG A 160 34.00 5.00 100.19
CA ARG A 160 33.72 5.23 101.59
C ARG A 160 33.98 4.00 102.49
N LYS A 161 34.56 2.91 101.98
CA LYS A 161 34.83 1.64 102.66
C LYS A 161 33.63 0.94 103.31
N VAL A 162 32.38 1.26 102.85
CA VAL A 162 31.14 0.64 103.30
C VAL A 162 30.62 -0.47 102.33
N GLY A 163 31.12 -0.54 101.06
CA GLY A 163 30.77 -1.50 100.01
C GLY A 163 31.95 -2.41 99.69
N SER A 164 31.65 -3.62 99.09
CA SER A 164 32.68 -4.54 98.60
C SER A 164 33.00 -4.32 97.15
N GLN A 165 34.25 -4.57 96.70
CA GLN A 165 34.64 -4.56 95.27
C GLN A 165 33.84 -5.57 94.44
N ALA A 166 33.52 -6.72 95.00
CA ALA A 166 32.68 -7.73 94.33
C ALA A 166 31.26 -7.18 94.04
N SER A 167 30.71 -6.30 94.82
CA SER A 167 29.42 -5.63 94.55
C SER A 167 29.55 -4.68 93.35
N VAL A 168 30.63 -3.85 93.31
CA VAL A 168 30.90 -2.97 92.17
C VAL A 168 31.04 -3.77 90.89
N ASP A 169 31.79 -4.84 90.93
CA ASP A 169 32.00 -5.73 89.76
C ASP A 169 30.67 -6.42 89.26
N LYS A 170 29.78 -6.72 90.22
CA LYS A 170 28.47 -7.28 89.87
C LYS A 170 27.62 -6.24 89.11
N VAL A 171 27.44 -5.01 89.67
CA VAL A 171 26.57 -4.02 89.01
C VAL A 171 27.18 -3.49 87.72
N ARG A 172 28.51 -3.52 87.57
CA ARG A 172 29.16 -3.26 86.27
C ARG A 172 28.82 -4.25 85.23
N ARG A 173 28.85 -5.56 85.57
CA ARG A 173 28.44 -6.62 84.61
C ARG A 173 26.95 -6.47 84.21
N ASP A 174 26.10 -5.99 85.13
CA ASP A 174 24.71 -5.72 84.83
C ASP A 174 24.54 -4.51 83.90
N GLU A 175 25.31 -3.41 84.14
CA GLU A 175 25.39 -2.27 83.24
C GLU A 175 25.84 -2.70 81.82
N GLU A 176 26.92 -3.49 81.71
CA GLU A 176 27.45 -3.96 80.44
C GLU A 176 26.43 -4.80 79.69
N ARG A 177 25.66 -5.71 80.34
CA ARG A 177 24.59 -6.42 79.77
C ARG A 177 23.48 -5.56 79.22
N GLN A 178 23.09 -4.53 79.99
CA GLN A 178 22.05 -3.60 79.53
C GLN A 178 22.53 -2.72 78.38
N MET A 179 23.82 -2.31 78.36
CA MET A 179 24.39 -1.61 77.21
C MET A 179 24.40 -2.44 75.92
N LEU A 180 24.71 -3.77 76.00
CA LEU A 180 24.63 -4.67 74.88
C LEU A 180 23.20 -4.82 74.39
N ALA A 181 22.20 -4.86 75.27
CA ALA A 181 20.78 -4.94 74.87
C ALA A 181 20.35 -3.69 74.10
N VAL A 182 20.75 -2.49 74.56
CA VAL A 182 20.51 -1.21 73.86
C VAL A 182 21.15 -1.24 72.46
N GLU A 183 22.44 -1.63 72.36
CA GLU A 183 23.12 -1.69 71.05
C GLU A 183 22.49 -2.71 70.07
N GLN A 184 22.08 -3.89 70.56
CA GLN A 184 21.35 -4.86 69.74
C GLN A 184 20.02 -4.27 69.23
N ARG A 185 19.29 -3.54 70.06
CA ARG A 185 18.05 -2.89 69.68
C ARG A 185 18.29 -1.79 68.64
N ARG A 186 19.30 -0.97 68.83
CA ARG A 186 19.71 0.05 67.86
C ARG A 186 20.10 -0.56 66.51
N LEU A 187 20.84 -1.68 66.52
CA LEU A 187 21.18 -2.40 65.29
C LEU A 187 19.91 -2.88 64.56
N ALA A 188 18.98 -3.51 65.28
CA ALA A 188 17.70 -3.99 64.71
C ALA A 188 16.89 -2.84 64.09
N ILE A 189 16.93 -1.62 64.68
CA ILE A 189 16.29 -0.43 64.11
C ILE A 189 17.01 0.07 62.87
N ARG A 190 18.36 0.11 62.86
CA ARG A 190 19.15 0.51 61.69
C ARG A 190 18.93 -0.44 60.49
N GLU A 191 18.79 -1.72 60.73
CA GLU A 191 18.56 -2.73 59.67
C GLU A 191 17.15 -2.66 59.08
N HIS A 192 16.19 -2.05 59.77
CA HIS A 192 14.81 -1.95 59.31
C HIS A 192 14.68 -1.41 57.89
N GLU A 193 15.32 -0.30 57.59
CA GLU A 193 15.23 0.35 56.28
C GLU A 193 15.74 -0.55 55.17
N SER A 194 16.81 -1.31 55.40
CA SER A 194 17.33 -2.27 54.44
C SER A 194 16.34 -3.43 54.18
N ARG A 195 15.76 -3.98 55.28
CA ARG A 195 14.76 -5.05 55.17
C ARG A 195 13.49 -4.57 54.47
N ARG A 196 13.02 -3.37 54.80
CA ARG A 196 11.85 -2.75 54.17
C ARG A 196 12.08 -2.60 52.68
N LYS A 197 13.22 -2.03 52.23
CA LYS A 197 13.59 -1.89 50.82
C LYS A 197 13.67 -3.23 50.10
N GLN A 198 14.14 -4.29 50.71
CA GLN A 198 14.18 -5.62 50.16
C GLN A 198 12.77 -6.18 49.90
N ILE A 199 11.83 -5.99 50.84
CA ILE A 199 10.44 -6.42 50.68
C ILE A 199 9.77 -5.58 49.61
N GLU A 200 9.94 -4.28 49.59
CA GLU A 200 9.41 -3.37 48.57
C GLU A 200 9.90 -3.76 47.15
N ALA A 201 11.18 -4.08 47.01
CA ALA A 201 11.74 -4.54 45.73
C ALA A 201 11.12 -5.86 45.25
N LYS A 202 10.85 -6.78 46.18
CA LYS A 202 10.15 -8.04 45.86
C LYS A 202 8.70 -7.78 45.45
N LEU A 203 7.99 -6.93 46.19
CA LEU A 203 6.62 -6.51 45.88
C LEU A 203 6.55 -5.87 44.49
N ALA A 204 7.44 -4.89 44.20
CA ALA A 204 7.47 -4.23 42.90
C ALA A 204 7.71 -5.22 41.74
N ARG A 205 8.62 -6.19 41.93
CA ARG A 205 8.84 -7.26 40.94
C ARG A 205 7.61 -8.11 40.72
N THR A 206 6.92 -8.53 41.79
CA THR A 206 5.72 -9.36 41.68
C THR A 206 4.55 -8.58 41.05
N THR A 207 4.41 -7.29 41.37
CA THR A 207 3.42 -6.41 40.72
C THR A 207 3.67 -6.31 39.19
N ALA A 208 4.93 -6.20 38.76
CA ALA A 208 5.26 -6.22 37.34
C ALA A 208 4.92 -7.57 36.67
N GLN A 209 5.16 -8.69 37.38
CA GLN A 209 4.79 -10.03 36.88
C GLN A 209 3.27 -10.23 36.81
N GLN A 210 2.52 -9.70 37.80
CA GLN A 210 1.06 -9.69 37.78
C GLN A 210 0.53 -8.88 36.60
N SER A 211 1.06 -7.70 36.35
CA SER A 211 0.69 -6.84 35.21
C SER A 211 0.94 -7.56 33.87
N GLN A 212 2.05 -8.31 33.77
CA GLN A 212 2.33 -9.11 32.59
C GLN A 212 1.28 -10.23 32.41
N ALA A 213 0.92 -10.96 33.46
CA ALA A 213 -0.09 -12.01 33.40
C ALA A 213 -1.48 -11.43 33.06
N MET A 214 -1.82 -10.24 33.53
CA MET A 214 -3.04 -9.54 33.18
C MET A 214 -3.09 -9.17 31.68
N LEU A 215 -1.99 -8.63 31.15
CA LEU A 215 -1.86 -8.34 29.71
C LEU A 215 -1.96 -9.61 28.86
N ASP A 216 -1.36 -10.70 29.29
CA ASP A 216 -1.45 -11.98 28.59
C ASP A 216 -2.89 -12.53 28.62
N LEU A 217 -3.63 -12.30 29.72
CA LEU A 217 -5.06 -12.63 29.82
C LEU A 217 -5.91 -11.81 28.84
N GLU A 218 -5.65 -10.52 28.70
CA GLU A 218 -6.33 -9.68 27.69
C GLU A 218 -6.08 -10.20 26.27
N ARG A 219 -4.84 -10.61 25.97
CA ARG A 219 -4.43 -11.14 24.68
C ARG A 219 -5.02 -12.50 24.30
N THR A 220 -5.67 -13.17 25.23
CA THR A 220 -6.45 -14.39 24.91
C THR A 220 -7.72 -14.10 24.13
N ARG A 221 -8.18 -12.86 24.12
CA ARG A 221 -9.32 -12.41 23.32
C ARG A 221 -8.83 -11.55 22.19
N VAL A 222 -9.01 -12.02 20.97
CA VAL A 222 -8.50 -11.33 19.79
C VAL A 222 -9.60 -10.49 19.17
N TYR A 223 -9.33 -9.19 19.05
CA TYR A 223 -10.21 -8.20 18.43
C TYR A 223 -9.57 -7.58 17.20
N PRO A 224 -10.37 -7.11 16.22
CA PRO A 224 -9.82 -6.45 15.05
C PRO A 224 -9.28 -5.06 15.40
N PRO A 225 -8.16 -4.62 14.78
CA PRO A 225 -7.60 -3.28 15.01
C PRO A 225 -8.34 -2.18 14.25
N PHE A 226 -9.21 -2.52 13.32
CA PHE A 226 -10.06 -1.61 12.51
C PHE A 226 -11.27 -2.37 11.97
N THR A 227 -12.31 -1.64 11.57
CA THR A 227 -13.46 -2.22 10.85
C THR A 227 -13.02 -2.74 9.49
N GLY A 228 -13.38 -3.97 9.14
CA GLY A 228 -12.93 -4.58 7.91
C GLY A 228 -13.62 -5.89 7.58
N ARG A 229 -13.01 -6.66 6.69
CA ARG A 229 -13.51 -7.98 6.28
C ARG A 229 -12.43 -9.04 6.46
N ILE A 230 -12.85 -10.21 6.96
CA ILE A 230 -11.96 -11.36 7.13
C ILE A 230 -11.60 -11.93 5.76
N THR A 231 -10.30 -12.10 5.51
CA THR A 231 -9.79 -12.71 4.28
C THR A 231 -9.61 -14.20 4.46
N GLU A 232 -9.01 -14.61 5.61
CA GLU A 232 -8.65 -15.99 5.87
C GLU A 232 -8.62 -16.26 7.37
N VAL A 233 -9.03 -17.46 7.78
CA VAL A 233 -8.96 -17.95 9.16
C VAL A 233 -8.02 -19.15 9.20
N PHE A 234 -6.89 -19.03 9.91
CA PHE A 234 -5.81 -20.02 9.89
C PHE A 234 -5.94 -21.10 10.98
N VAL A 235 -6.90 -20.97 11.89
CA VAL A 235 -7.02 -21.83 13.07
C VAL A 235 -8.45 -22.30 13.28
N SER A 236 -8.57 -23.44 13.95
CA SER A 236 -9.85 -24.05 14.33
C SER A 236 -9.94 -24.27 15.83
N PRO A 237 -11.14 -24.33 16.41
CA PRO A 237 -11.31 -24.70 17.81
C PRO A 237 -10.63 -26.03 18.14
N GLY A 238 -9.80 -26.05 19.18
CA GLY A 238 -8.98 -27.18 19.60
C GLY A 238 -7.53 -27.15 19.09
N ASP A 239 -7.18 -26.28 18.14
CA ASP A 239 -5.80 -26.10 17.70
C ASP A 239 -4.95 -25.49 18.83
N ARG A 240 -3.70 -25.90 18.94
CA ARG A 240 -2.72 -25.29 19.83
C ARG A 240 -1.88 -24.27 19.08
N VAL A 241 -1.88 -23.02 19.54
CA VAL A 241 -1.12 -21.92 18.97
C VAL A 241 0.00 -21.45 19.88
N ARG A 242 1.05 -20.94 19.24
CA ARG A 242 2.21 -20.32 19.89
C ARG A 242 2.24 -18.83 19.60
N SER A 243 2.95 -18.09 20.43
CA SER A 243 3.23 -16.67 20.14
C SER A 243 3.89 -16.52 18.77
N GLY A 244 3.28 -15.69 17.90
CA GLY A 244 3.68 -15.47 16.51
C GLY A 244 2.88 -16.26 15.47
N ASP A 245 2.14 -17.31 15.85
CA ASP A 245 1.31 -18.07 14.91
C ASP A 245 0.17 -17.21 14.37
N ARG A 246 -0.09 -17.30 13.06
CA ARG A 246 -1.16 -16.57 12.40
C ARG A 246 -2.51 -17.12 12.83
N LEU A 247 -3.42 -16.24 13.15
CA LEU A 247 -4.78 -16.57 13.57
C LEU A 247 -5.80 -16.22 12.50
N VAL A 248 -5.80 -14.94 12.07
CA VAL A 248 -6.77 -14.38 11.13
C VAL A 248 -6.08 -13.36 10.25
N ALA A 249 -6.41 -13.35 8.97
CA ALA A 249 -6.08 -12.25 8.05
C ALA A 249 -7.33 -11.42 7.79
N MET A 250 -7.16 -10.10 7.73
CA MET A 250 -8.24 -9.17 7.42
C MET A 250 -7.74 -7.93 6.69
N PHE A 251 -8.63 -7.24 6.01
CA PHE A 251 -8.35 -5.97 5.35
C PHE A 251 -9.40 -4.91 5.69
N ASP A 252 -8.99 -3.66 5.57
CA ASP A 252 -9.87 -2.50 5.75
C ASP A 252 -10.76 -2.33 4.52
N SER A 253 -12.06 -2.64 4.67
CA SER A 253 -13.05 -2.57 3.59
C SER A 253 -13.43 -1.13 3.21
N ASP A 254 -13.17 -0.17 4.07
CA ASP A 254 -13.52 1.24 3.85
C ASP A 254 -12.36 2.01 3.15
N MET A 255 -11.17 1.37 3.05
CA MET A 255 -9.97 1.93 2.43
C MET A 255 -9.52 1.14 1.20
N LEU A 256 -10.45 0.65 0.39
CA LEU A 256 -10.09 -0.04 -0.85
C LEU A 256 -9.50 0.94 -1.87
N GLU A 257 -8.48 0.47 -2.56
CA GLU A 257 -7.81 1.16 -3.66
C GLU A 257 -7.85 0.30 -4.93
N LEU A 258 -7.93 0.95 -6.07
CA LEU A 258 -7.72 0.31 -7.36
C LEU A 258 -6.29 0.63 -7.81
N ARG A 259 -5.50 -0.41 -8.04
CA ARG A 259 -4.13 -0.28 -8.54
C ARG A 259 -4.13 -0.56 -10.04
N ALA A 260 -3.84 0.43 -10.85
CA ALA A 260 -3.81 0.29 -12.31
C ALA A 260 -2.53 0.85 -12.90
N GLN A 261 -1.96 0.16 -13.89
CA GLN A 261 -0.77 0.60 -14.57
C GLN A 261 -1.09 1.67 -15.61
N ILE A 262 -0.54 2.89 -15.41
CA ILE A 262 -0.65 4.01 -16.34
C ILE A 262 0.53 3.95 -17.30
N PRO A 263 0.32 3.84 -18.63
CA PRO A 263 1.38 3.76 -19.62
C PRO A 263 2.29 4.98 -19.61
N LEU A 264 3.59 4.77 -19.88
CA LEU A 264 4.64 5.81 -19.83
C LEU A 264 4.27 7.09 -20.60
N ARG A 265 3.62 6.96 -21.77
CA ARG A 265 3.22 8.10 -22.61
C ARG A 265 2.25 9.07 -21.92
N TYR A 266 1.45 8.60 -20.96
CA TYR A 266 0.46 9.43 -20.24
C TYR A 266 0.99 9.95 -18.89
N LEU A 267 2.11 9.42 -18.39
CA LEU A 267 2.66 9.80 -17.08
C LEU A 267 2.99 11.30 -16.97
N PRO A 268 3.57 11.97 -17.99
CA PRO A 268 3.85 13.41 -17.88
C PRO A 268 2.58 14.23 -17.66
N VAL A 269 1.50 13.92 -18.39
CA VAL A 269 0.22 14.64 -18.29
C VAL A 269 -0.45 14.36 -16.94
N VAL A 270 -0.46 13.10 -16.50
CA VAL A 270 -1.05 12.69 -15.22
C VAL A 270 -0.26 13.31 -14.05
N ARG A 271 1.07 13.30 -14.10
CA ARG A 271 1.92 13.90 -13.06
C ARG A 271 1.69 15.40 -12.94
N ALA A 272 1.72 16.11 -14.06
CA ALA A 272 1.45 17.55 -14.09
C ALA A 272 0.04 17.90 -13.55
N ALA A 273 -0.96 17.07 -13.82
CA ALA A 273 -2.30 17.24 -13.27
C ALA A 273 -2.33 17.06 -11.75
N LEU A 274 -1.68 15.99 -11.24
CA LEU A 274 -1.58 15.76 -9.80
C LEU A 274 -0.81 16.89 -9.08
N GLU A 275 0.28 17.41 -9.69
CA GLU A 275 1.06 18.53 -9.13
C GLU A 275 0.24 19.83 -9.06
N ARG A 276 -0.67 20.06 -10.01
CA ARG A 276 -1.64 21.18 -9.96
C ARG A 276 -2.77 20.98 -8.96
N GLY A 277 -2.95 19.77 -8.44
CA GLY A 277 -4.06 19.40 -7.58
C GLY A 277 -5.35 19.07 -8.34
N ASP A 278 -5.27 18.77 -9.64
CA ASP A 278 -6.42 18.39 -10.44
C ASP A 278 -6.99 17.03 -9.94
N VAL A 279 -8.31 16.94 -9.88
CA VAL A 279 -9.00 15.70 -9.51
C VAL A 279 -9.15 14.83 -10.76
N LEU A 280 -8.37 13.77 -10.85
CA LEU A 280 -8.45 12.79 -11.93
C LEU A 280 -9.45 11.70 -11.54
N ALA A 281 -10.68 11.82 -12.03
CA ALA A 281 -11.76 10.87 -11.77
C ALA A 281 -11.61 9.61 -12.63
N ALA A 282 -11.98 8.49 -12.04
CA ALA A 282 -12.01 7.20 -12.73
C ALA A 282 -13.31 6.46 -12.39
N ARG A 283 -13.78 5.64 -13.35
CA ARG A 283 -15.01 4.86 -13.23
C ARG A 283 -14.77 3.43 -13.66
N ALA A 284 -15.39 2.51 -12.93
CA ALA A 284 -15.43 1.10 -13.28
C ALA A 284 -16.86 0.61 -13.18
N GLU A 285 -17.18 -0.44 -13.91
CA GLU A 285 -18.44 -1.17 -13.79
C GLU A 285 -18.15 -2.59 -13.32
N VAL A 286 -18.76 -2.97 -12.21
CA VAL A 286 -18.57 -4.28 -11.58
C VAL A 286 -19.93 -4.88 -11.31
N ASP A 287 -20.23 -6.00 -11.97
CA ASP A 287 -21.50 -6.72 -11.86
C ASP A 287 -22.74 -5.81 -12.11
N GLY A 288 -22.63 -4.86 -13.08
CA GLY A 288 -23.69 -3.91 -13.42
C GLY A 288 -23.79 -2.73 -12.45
N GLN A 289 -22.85 -2.59 -11.51
CA GLN A 289 -22.81 -1.49 -10.52
C GLN A 289 -21.66 -0.52 -10.81
N GLU A 290 -21.95 0.77 -10.73
CA GLU A 290 -20.95 1.81 -10.94
C GLU A 290 -20.05 1.98 -9.70
N VAL A 291 -18.74 1.81 -9.91
CA VAL A 291 -17.69 2.11 -8.94
C VAL A 291 -16.98 3.39 -9.35
N ARG A 292 -16.85 4.34 -8.44
CA ARG A 292 -16.13 5.60 -8.66
C ARG A 292 -14.86 5.64 -7.83
N ALA A 293 -13.80 6.10 -8.46
CA ALA A 293 -12.50 6.26 -7.82
C ALA A 293 -11.82 7.55 -8.26
N VAL A 294 -10.83 8.00 -7.51
CA VAL A 294 -10.03 9.18 -7.81
C VAL A 294 -8.56 8.81 -7.69
N LEU A 295 -7.76 9.14 -8.70
CA LEU A 295 -6.32 8.95 -8.64
C LEU A 295 -5.73 9.84 -7.53
N GLN A 296 -5.16 9.19 -6.52
CA GLN A 296 -4.53 9.90 -5.40
C GLN A 296 -3.05 10.12 -5.61
N ARG A 297 -2.35 9.09 -6.10
CA ARG A 297 -0.89 9.09 -6.20
C ARG A 297 -0.41 8.10 -7.25
N LEU A 298 0.80 8.33 -7.72
CA LEU A 298 1.58 7.38 -8.52
C LEU A 298 2.59 6.67 -7.60
N THR A 299 2.88 5.41 -7.89
CA THR A 299 3.96 4.71 -7.17
C THR A 299 5.31 5.32 -7.51
N ALA A 300 6.18 5.43 -6.52
CA ALA A 300 7.56 5.89 -6.71
C ALA A 300 8.44 4.82 -7.38
N ARG A 301 7.99 3.57 -7.38
CA ARG A 301 8.71 2.44 -7.96
C ARG A 301 8.02 2.00 -9.24
N VAL A 302 8.83 1.77 -10.26
CA VAL A 302 8.40 1.13 -11.51
C VAL A 302 9.01 -0.27 -11.53
N ASP A 303 8.18 -1.28 -11.70
CA ASP A 303 8.66 -2.66 -11.76
C ASP A 303 9.40 -2.92 -13.08
N ARG A 304 10.45 -3.74 -13.01
CA ARG A 304 11.27 -4.06 -14.18
C ARG A 304 10.40 -4.78 -15.23
N GLY A 305 10.41 -4.24 -16.46
CA GLY A 305 9.60 -4.78 -17.57
C GLY A 305 8.17 -4.27 -17.62
N SER A 306 7.73 -3.40 -16.69
CA SER A 306 6.45 -2.73 -16.79
C SER A 306 6.49 -1.57 -17.78
N GLY A 307 5.48 -1.45 -18.62
CA GLY A 307 5.35 -0.36 -19.61
C GLY A 307 4.78 0.94 -19.02
N GLY A 308 4.78 1.12 -17.69
CA GLY A 308 4.17 2.27 -17.02
C GLY A 308 4.47 2.32 -15.52
N ALA A 309 3.85 3.26 -14.83
CA ALA A 309 3.84 3.36 -13.37
C ALA A 309 2.45 3.06 -12.82
N ASP A 310 2.37 2.47 -11.64
CA ASP A 310 1.08 2.21 -11.02
C ASP A 310 0.47 3.50 -10.48
N GLY A 311 -0.76 3.77 -10.89
CA GLY A 311 -1.66 4.72 -10.27
C GLY A 311 -2.47 4.04 -9.17
N LEU A 312 -2.57 4.70 -8.03
CA LEU A 312 -3.37 4.26 -6.89
C LEU A 312 -4.61 5.13 -6.80
N PHE A 313 -5.75 4.50 -7.04
CA PHE A 313 -7.05 5.18 -7.11
C PHE A 313 -7.86 4.83 -5.86
N ARG A 314 -8.17 5.83 -5.06
CA ARG A 314 -9.06 5.64 -3.91
C ARG A 314 -10.50 5.49 -4.38
N VAL A 315 -11.15 4.43 -3.96
CA VAL A 315 -12.57 4.20 -4.18
C VAL A 315 -13.38 5.19 -3.36
N THR A 316 -14.28 5.92 -4.01
CA THR A 316 -15.15 6.92 -3.37
C THR A 316 -16.60 6.48 -3.30
N LYS A 317 -16.99 5.52 -4.17
CA LYS A 317 -18.33 4.93 -4.21
C LYS A 317 -18.27 3.51 -4.74
N GLY A 318 -19.07 2.61 -4.18
CA GLY A 318 -19.22 1.24 -4.67
C GLY A 318 -18.18 0.26 -4.11
N SER A 319 -17.56 0.54 -2.98
CA SER A 319 -16.60 -0.37 -2.30
C SER A 319 -17.22 -1.73 -1.95
N ASP A 320 -18.51 -1.79 -1.65
CA ASP A 320 -19.19 -3.03 -1.25
C ASP A 320 -19.24 -4.10 -2.35
N TRP A 321 -19.13 -3.69 -3.61
CA TRP A 321 -19.13 -4.57 -4.79
C TRP A 321 -17.74 -5.08 -5.16
N LEU A 322 -16.70 -4.54 -4.52
CA LEU A 322 -15.32 -4.89 -4.81
C LEU A 322 -14.84 -6.03 -3.93
N GLN A 323 -14.19 -7.00 -4.56
CA GLN A 323 -13.51 -8.10 -3.89
C GLN A 323 -12.00 -7.91 -4.01
N LEU A 324 -11.30 -8.01 -2.89
CA LEU A 324 -9.84 -7.92 -2.85
C LEU A 324 -9.21 -8.94 -3.83
N GLY A 325 -8.24 -8.50 -4.63
CA GLY A 325 -7.59 -9.34 -5.64
C GLY A 325 -8.33 -9.47 -6.96
N ARG A 326 -9.55 -8.92 -7.10
CA ARG A 326 -10.28 -8.91 -8.38
C ARG A 326 -9.68 -7.87 -9.32
N THR A 327 -9.56 -8.22 -10.60
CA THR A 327 -9.22 -7.26 -11.66
C THR A 327 -10.50 -6.69 -12.27
N VAL A 328 -10.55 -5.37 -12.41
CA VAL A 328 -11.67 -4.63 -12.97
C VAL A 328 -11.21 -3.71 -14.10
N GLU A 329 -12.09 -3.44 -15.05
CA GLU A 329 -11.86 -2.44 -16.09
C GLU A 329 -12.12 -1.05 -15.52
N LEU A 330 -11.13 -0.15 -15.63
CA LEU A 330 -11.14 1.19 -15.08
C LEU A 330 -10.95 2.23 -16.18
N VAL A 331 -11.89 3.13 -16.33
CA VAL A 331 -11.81 4.26 -17.26
C VAL A 331 -11.37 5.50 -16.50
N LEU A 332 -10.16 5.97 -16.78
CA LEU A 332 -9.59 7.20 -16.23
C LEU A 332 -9.90 8.37 -17.15
N ASP A 333 -10.53 9.41 -16.65
CA ASP A 333 -10.70 10.68 -17.33
C ASP A 333 -9.40 11.51 -17.17
N LEU A 334 -8.72 11.79 -18.30
CA LEU A 334 -7.51 12.64 -18.35
C LEU A 334 -7.88 14.11 -18.33
N PRO A 335 -6.94 15.02 -18.06
CA PRO A 335 -7.21 16.45 -18.15
C PRO A 335 -7.79 16.85 -19.50
N ALA A 336 -8.73 17.78 -19.50
CA ALA A 336 -9.31 18.30 -20.72
C ALA A 336 -8.23 18.96 -21.61
N VAL A 337 -8.30 18.69 -22.90
CA VAL A 337 -7.43 19.27 -23.90
C VAL A 337 -8.23 20.22 -24.79
N HIS A 338 -7.71 21.42 -24.97
CA HIS A 338 -8.28 22.41 -25.88
C HIS A 338 -7.76 22.20 -27.30
N ASP A 339 -8.52 22.66 -28.28
CA ASP A 339 -8.18 22.59 -29.72
C ASP A 339 -7.92 21.14 -30.19
N ALA A 340 -8.65 20.21 -29.63
CA ALA A 340 -8.59 18.80 -30.01
C ALA A 340 -9.74 18.43 -30.93
N VAL A 341 -9.48 17.50 -31.84
CA VAL A 341 -10.43 16.97 -32.81
C VAL A 341 -10.73 15.52 -32.51
N ILE A 342 -12.01 15.18 -32.45
CA ILE A 342 -12.44 13.78 -32.35
C ILE A 342 -12.63 13.23 -33.75
N ALA A 343 -11.94 12.16 -34.10
CA ALA A 343 -12.01 11.50 -35.40
C ALA A 343 -12.28 9.99 -35.24
N PRO A 344 -12.97 9.35 -36.19
CA PRO A 344 -13.00 7.90 -36.24
C PRO A 344 -11.59 7.31 -36.33
N ARG A 345 -11.40 6.14 -35.73
CA ARG A 345 -10.07 5.49 -35.71
C ARG A 345 -9.51 5.22 -37.10
N GLU A 346 -10.39 4.99 -38.06
CA GLU A 346 -10.08 4.72 -39.47
C GLU A 346 -9.42 5.92 -40.16
N ALA A 347 -9.63 7.14 -39.66
CA ALA A 347 -9.01 8.36 -40.21
C ALA A 347 -7.52 8.47 -39.89
N LEU A 348 -7.03 7.72 -38.86
CA LEU A 348 -5.64 7.75 -38.45
C LEU A 348 -4.80 6.74 -39.23
N TYR A 349 -3.78 7.22 -39.91
CA TYR A 349 -2.79 6.43 -40.64
C TYR A 349 -1.51 6.32 -39.80
N GLY A 350 -1.11 5.08 -39.50
CA GLY A 350 0.02 4.83 -38.60
C GLY A 350 -0.28 5.33 -37.19
N THR A 351 0.62 6.14 -36.64
CA THR A 351 0.53 6.65 -35.26
C THR A 351 0.28 8.15 -35.18
N ASP A 352 0.53 8.91 -36.26
CA ASP A 352 0.69 10.36 -36.23
C ASP A 352 0.21 11.09 -37.49
N ARG A 353 -0.57 10.45 -38.36
CA ARG A 353 -0.94 11.07 -39.64
C ARG A 353 -2.41 10.94 -39.96
N VAL A 354 -3.00 12.02 -40.46
CA VAL A 354 -4.34 12.04 -41.04
C VAL A 354 -4.30 12.70 -42.42
N PHE A 355 -5.36 12.55 -43.20
CA PHE A 355 -5.50 13.24 -44.49
C PHE A 355 -6.72 14.13 -44.49
N VAL A 356 -6.54 15.35 -44.94
CA VAL A 356 -7.62 16.31 -45.23
C VAL A 356 -7.80 16.45 -46.72
N LEU A 357 -9.04 16.79 -47.13
CA LEU A 357 -9.38 17.03 -48.50
C LEU A 357 -9.02 18.48 -48.87
N ASP A 358 -8.04 18.66 -49.78
CA ASP A 358 -7.68 19.93 -50.39
C ASP A 358 -8.07 19.92 -51.89
N GLY A 359 -9.16 20.61 -52.18
CA GLY A 359 -9.80 20.52 -53.51
C GLY A 359 -10.28 19.08 -53.81
N GLU A 360 -9.65 18.42 -54.80
CA GLU A 360 -9.91 16.99 -55.16
C GLU A 360 -8.74 16.07 -54.76
N ARG A 361 -7.84 16.51 -53.89
CA ARG A 361 -6.64 15.76 -53.50
C ARG A 361 -6.51 15.59 -52.02
N MET A 362 -5.85 14.50 -51.62
CA MET A 362 -5.46 14.26 -50.23
C MET A 362 -4.26 15.10 -49.85
N LYS A 363 -4.36 15.80 -48.72
CA LYS A 363 -3.25 16.48 -48.10
C LYS A 363 -2.93 15.83 -46.74
N SER A 364 -1.70 15.41 -46.59
CA SER A 364 -1.19 14.81 -45.38
C SER A 364 -1.01 15.86 -44.29
N VAL A 365 -1.52 15.57 -43.06
CA VAL A 365 -1.36 16.42 -41.89
C VAL A 365 -0.83 15.57 -40.74
N VAL A 366 0.24 16.05 -40.10
CA VAL A 366 0.81 15.41 -38.91
C VAL A 366 -0.03 15.77 -37.69
N VAL A 367 -0.37 14.78 -36.89
CA VAL A 367 -1.21 14.94 -35.73
C VAL A 367 -0.57 14.27 -34.49
N GLU A 368 -0.81 14.85 -33.33
CA GLU A 368 -0.51 14.22 -32.05
C GLU A 368 -1.76 13.46 -31.56
N ARG A 369 -1.61 12.17 -31.30
CA ARG A 369 -2.67 11.36 -30.68
C ARG A 369 -2.66 11.57 -29.18
N LEU A 370 -3.70 12.18 -28.64
CA LEU A 370 -3.84 12.52 -27.22
C LEU A 370 -4.55 11.45 -26.40
N GLY A 371 -5.38 10.62 -27.05
CA GLY A 371 -6.13 9.58 -26.34
C GLY A 371 -7.17 8.93 -27.22
N GLU A 372 -8.06 8.20 -26.56
CA GLU A 372 -9.21 7.55 -27.19
C GLU A 372 -10.50 8.11 -26.58
N SER A 373 -11.56 8.07 -27.35
CA SER A 373 -12.91 8.41 -26.93
C SER A 373 -13.84 7.36 -27.50
N ARG A 374 -14.93 7.08 -26.82
CA ARG A 374 -15.99 6.25 -27.34
C ARG A 374 -17.15 7.15 -27.79
N GLY A 375 -17.57 6.99 -29.02
CA GLY A 375 -18.72 7.72 -29.52
C GLY A 375 -20.01 7.27 -28.83
N ASP A 376 -21.04 8.08 -28.87
CA ASP A 376 -22.37 7.73 -28.33
C ASP A 376 -23.00 6.50 -29.05
N ASP A 377 -22.54 6.24 -30.28
CA ASP A 377 -22.88 5.10 -31.12
C ASP A 377 -22.05 3.83 -30.78
N GLY A 378 -21.20 3.89 -29.78
CA GLY A 378 -20.28 2.82 -29.37
C GLY A 378 -19.04 2.68 -30.25
N SER A 379 -18.84 3.54 -31.26
CA SER A 379 -17.67 3.52 -32.16
C SER A 379 -16.41 4.00 -31.43
N ASP A 380 -15.27 3.35 -31.77
CA ASP A 380 -13.96 3.78 -31.28
C ASP A 380 -13.52 5.03 -32.02
N ARG A 381 -13.23 6.10 -31.28
CA ARG A 381 -12.76 7.38 -31.80
C ARG A 381 -11.40 7.72 -31.19
N VAL A 382 -10.59 8.45 -31.94
CA VAL A 382 -9.31 8.98 -31.50
C VAL A 382 -9.39 10.48 -31.31
N ILE A 383 -8.69 10.97 -30.29
CA ILE A 383 -8.55 12.39 -30.01
C ILE A 383 -7.19 12.84 -30.55
N LEU A 384 -7.23 13.78 -31.47
CA LEU A 384 -6.08 14.25 -32.22
C LEU A 384 -5.91 15.75 -32.01
N ARG A 385 -4.68 16.22 -32.06
CA ARG A 385 -4.34 17.64 -32.05
C ARG A 385 -3.32 17.93 -33.15
N SER A 386 -3.52 19.00 -33.87
CA SER A 386 -2.54 19.53 -34.80
C SER A 386 -2.77 21.04 -35.00
N PRO A 387 -1.74 21.86 -35.05
CA PRO A 387 -1.85 23.27 -35.40
C PRO A 387 -2.24 23.50 -36.87
N GLU A 388 -2.13 22.47 -37.72
CA GLU A 388 -2.45 22.53 -39.15
C GLU A 388 -3.93 22.21 -39.44
N LEU A 389 -4.65 21.58 -38.49
CA LEU A 389 -6.08 21.30 -38.63
C LEU A 389 -6.90 22.56 -38.31
N ARG A 390 -7.65 23.04 -39.28
CA ARG A 390 -8.50 24.23 -39.15
C ARG A 390 -9.95 23.86 -38.97
N PRO A 391 -10.78 24.71 -38.35
CA PRO A 391 -12.21 24.55 -38.37
C PRO A 391 -12.71 24.40 -39.81
N ASP A 392 -13.65 23.49 -40.02
CA ASP A 392 -14.27 23.15 -41.30
C ASP A 392 -13.39 22.45 -42.33
N ASP A 393 -12.12 22.12 -42.03
CA ASP A 393 -11.35 21.19 -42.86
C ASP A 393 -12.11 19.86 -42.97
N ARG A 394 -12.04 19.22 -44.15
CA ARG A 394 -12.73 17.97 -44.42
C ARG A 394 -11.76 16.81 -44.21
N LEU A 395 -11.85 16.17 -43.05
CA LEU A 395 -11.05 15.00 -42.69
C LEU A 395 -11.54 13.77 -43.45
N ILE A 396 -10.62 13.05 -44.10
CA ILE A 396 -10.91 11.81 -44.80
C ILE A 396 -11.01 10.66 -43.80
N VAL A 397 -12.15 9.99 -43.73
CA VAL A 397 -12.41 8.91 -42.77
C VAL A 397 -12.38 7.52 -43.44
N THR A 398 -12.32 7.46 -44.76
CA THR A 398 -12.14 6.17 -45.48
C THR A 398 -10.67 5.77 -45.50
N HIS A 399 -10.34 4.63 -44.92
CA HIS A 399 -8.99 4.11 -44.93
C HIS A 399 -8.60 3.56 -46.31
N LEU A 400 -7.66 4.23 -46.97
CA LEU A 400 -7.13 3.79 -48.27
C LEU A 400 -5.76 3.10 -48.06
N PRO A 401 -5.57 1.84 -48.60
CA PRO A 401 -4.29 1.12 -48.41
C PRO A 401 -3.04 1.86 -48.96
N ASN A 402 -3.24 2.67 -50.02
CA ASN A 402 -2.18 3.38 -50.73
C ASN A 402 -2.34 4.92 -50.56
N ALA A 403 -2.76 5.39 -49.39
CA ALA A 403 -2.89 6.81 -49.14
C ALA A 403 -1.52 7.52 -49.22
N ILE A 404 -1.40 8.45 -50.13
CA ILE A 404 -0.21 9.32 -50.32
C ILE A 404 -0.66 10.77 -50.45
N ASP A 405 0.23 11.68 -50.14
CA ASP A 405 -0.01 13.12 -50.36
C ASP A 405 -0.25 13.39 -51.85
N GLY A 406 -1.26 14.20 -52.16
CA GLY A 406 -1.62 14.54 -53.51
C GLY A 406 -2.49 13.51 -54.26
N LEU A 407 -2.86 12.37 -53.67
CA LEU A 407 -3.73 11.35 -54.30
C LEU A 407 -5.12 11.94 -54.64
N LYS A 408 -5.53 11.77 -55.89
CA LYS A 408 -6.86 12.25 -56.37
C LYS A 408 -8.01 11.43 -55.75
N VAL A 409 -8.94 12.15 -55.15
CA VAL A 409 -10.11 11.52 -54.45
C VAL A 409 -11.41 12.22 -54.86
N LYS A 410 -12.51 11.49 -54.75
CA LYS A 410 -13.84 12.02 -54.96
C LYS A 410 -14.68 11.72 -53.74
N VAL A 411 -15.34 12.73 -53.20
CA VAL A 411 -16.25 12.54 -52.07
C VAL A 411 -17.40 11.63 -52.49
N ALA A 412 -17.51 10.50 -51.86
CA ALA A 412 -18.69 9.65 -51.99
C ALA A 412 -19.89 10.44 -51.40
N GLY A 413 -20.93 10.68 -52.20
CA GLY A 413 -22.11 11.34 -51.66
C GLY A 413 -22.60 10.63 -50.41
N SER A 414 -22.94 11.40 -49.37
CA SER A 414 -23.51 10.86 -48.13
C SER A 414 -24.66 9.91 -48.50
N PRO A 415 -24.73 8.68 -47.96
CA PRO A 415 -25.98 7.95 -48.03
C PRO A 415 -27.02 8.79 -47.29
N SER A 416 -27.96 9.30 -48.04
CA SER A 416 -29.19 9.90 -47.51
C SER A 416 -29.99 8.80 -46.84
N GLY A 417 -30.20 8.89 -45.54
CA GLY A 417 -31.05 8.00 -44.79
C GLY A 417 -31.14 8.46 -43.34
#